data_f91b78fdd1b59c91e1f7d85b3225fdd2
#
_entry.id   f91b78fdd1b59c91e1f7d85b3225fdd2
#
_cell.length_a   1.000
_cell.length_b   1.000
_cell.length_c   1.000
_cell.angle_alpha   90.00
_cell.angle_beta   90.00
_cell.angle_gamma   90.00
#
_symmetry.space_group_name_H-M   'P 1'
#
loop_
_entity.id
_entity.type
_entity.pdbx_description
1 polymer ?
#
loop_
_entity_poly.entity_id
_entity_poly.type
_entity_poly.pdbx_seq_one_letter_code
_entity_poly.pdbx_strand_id
1 'polypeptide(L)'
;MKLERLNELLKKLVQMEDAEENLEMVPLYEEALELSKEIYGEHNLKTLEIYNNYGGHLRNLGLYEKAEYILRKAVVCAKIVRGKEHPDYATTLVNLANLLRMMKQWQESESLFYQALALYKITIGEEHFIYAGTMNNLGLLYYEMGNLERAKECLEHSLHILEGKEEYIIPYATTLHNLVDIYKKEGEIFKAEQTLKQEIEIYRQQHYEGTVLYAAALNSLGILYCEKEQYEKAKAVMTESVEITKKHLGEASDAYKTSVKNLEMIHEKLQEKKMQKNHEILQETLKGMTSAACASESNLNCEKGSEERNHTIDKDTEKGFVKGLDLCREYFNQVCYPLLEKEFSNFLPRMAAGLIGEGSECYGFDDEISRDHDFGPSFQIYIPQEDMPIYGERLKQRLNTLPKTFQGFGARIESQYGDGRVGVFSIEDFYRKFIAAEGE
;
A
#
# COMPACT_ATOMS: atom_id res chain seq x y z
N MET A 1 -5.63 38.80 34.85
CA MET A 1 -4.63 37.69 34.96
C MET A 1 -5.25 36.32 34.70
N LYS A 2 -6.09 35.71 35.57
CA LYS A 2 -6.62 34.35 35.31
C LYS A 2 -7.48 34.26 34.03
N LEU A 3 -8.39 35.22 33.83
CA LEU A 3 -9.25 35.25 32.64
C LEU A 3 -8.46 35.52 31.35
N GLU A 4 -7.49 36.41 31.39
CA GLU A 4 -6.59 36.65 30.25
C GLU A 4 -5.81 35.41 29.91
N ARG A 5 -5.25 34.71 30.89
CA ARG A 5 -4.54 33.46 30.72
C ARG A 5 -5.43 32.36 30.11
N LEU A 6 -6.67 32.22 30.60
CA LEU A 6 -7.63 31.28 30.02
C LEU A 6 -7.90 31.58 28.53
N ASN A 7 -8.12 32.85 28.19
CA ASN A 7 -8.37 33.28 26.81
C ASN A 7 -7.15 33.02 25.89
N GLU A 8 -5.93 33.24 26.38
CA GLU A 8 -4.68 32.91 25.67
C GLU A 8 -4.56 31.40 25.40
N LEU A 9 -4.86 30.57 26.41
CA LEU A 9 -4.84 29.11 26.26
C LEU A 9 -5.85 28.63 25.24
N LEU A 10 -7.09 29.11 25.33
CA LEU A 10 -8.15 28.74 24.38
C LEU A 10 -7.79 29.16 22.95
N LYS A 11 -7.23 30.39 22.79
CA LYS A 11 -6.75 30.84 21.47
C LYS A 11 -5.61 29.98 20.93
N LYS A 12 -4.67 29.59 21.80
CA LYS A 12 -3.56 28.72 21.44
C LYS A 12 -4.05 27.32 21.04
N LEU A 13 -4.99 26.75 21.80
CA LEU A 13 -5.61 25.46 21.49
C LEU A 13 -6.26 25.47 20.11
N VAL A 14 -7.05 26.51 19.77
CA VAL A 14 -7.66 26.66 18.44
C VAL A 14 -6.60 26.73 17.33
N GLN A 15 -5.49 27.44 17.55
CA GLN A 15 -4.40 27.53 16.57
C GLN A 15 -3.64 26.21 16.37
N MET A 16 -3.72 25.29 17.32
CA MET A 16 -3.07 23.97 17.27
C MET A 16 -4.02 22.86 16.80
N GLU A 17 -5.31 23.15 16.59
CA GLU A 17 -6.32 22.13 16.21
C GLU A 17 -6.04 21.46 14.86
N ASP A 18 -5.27 22.07 13.96
CA ASP A 18 -4.88 21.46 12.68
C ASP A 18 -3.93 20.26 12.85
N ALA A 19 -3.39 20.04 14.06
CA ALA A 19 -2.53 18.90 14.40
C ALA A 19 -3.30 17.93 15.30
N GLU A 20 -4.13 17.07 14.73
CA GLU A 20 -5.09 16.18 15.44
C GLU A 20 -4.46 15.30 16.54
N GLU A 21 -3.18 14.95 16.45
CA GLU A 21 -2.48 14.06 17.40
C GLU A 21 -1.42 14.80 18.22
N ASN A 22 -1.69 16.04 18.63
CA ASN A 22 -0.72 16.85 19.35
C ASN A 22 -0.80 16.64 20.87
N LEU A 23 0.10 15.80 21.41
CA LEU A 23 0.24 15.57 22.85
C LEU A 23 0.53 16.84 23.65
N GLU A 24 1.11 17.87 23.04
CA GLU A 24 1.40 19.14 23.70
C GLU A 24 0.14 19.93 24.08
N MET A 25 -1.01 19.61 23.47
CA MET A 25 -2.30 20.22 23.83
C MET A 25 -2.85 19.72 25.15
N VAL A 26 -2.48 18.52 25.60
CA VAL A 26 -2.98 17.93 26.86
C VAL A 26 -2.75 18.83 28.08
N PRO A 27 -1.53 19.29 28.37
CA PRO A 27 -1.30 20.19 29.51
C PRO A 27 -2.01 21.54 29.35
N LEU A 28 -2.20 22.02 28.12
CA LEU A 28 -2.94 23.28 27.90
C LEU A 28 -4.43 23.13 28.19
N TYR A 29 -5.03 21.99 27.81
CA TYR A 29 -6.42 21.67 28.19
C TYR A 29 -6.58 21.50 29.70
N GLU A 30 -5.62 20.86 30.39
CA GLU A 30 -5.64 20.71 31.85
C GLU A 30 -5.63 22.07 32.55
N GLU A 31 -4.68 22.96 32.17
CA GLU A 31 -4.60 24.32 32.72
C GLU A 31 -5.87 25.13 32.43
N ALA A 32 -6.38 25.05 31.18
CA ALA A 32 -7.61 25.76 30.81
C ALA A 32 -8.84 25.25 31.55
N LEU A 33 -8.93 23.96 31.82
CA LEU A 33 -10.03 23.36 32.57
C LEU A 33 -9.99 23.81 34.03
N GLU A 34 -8.82 23.79 34.69
CA GLU A 34 -8.70 24.24 36.08
C GLU A 34 -8.99 25.75 36.21
N LEU A 35 -8.45 26.58 35.33
CA LEU A 35 -8.77 28.01 35.30
C LEU A 35 -10.26 28.27 35.09
N SER A 36 -10.90 27.53 34.19
CA SER A 36 -12.34 27.66 33.94
C SER A 36 -13.17 27.31 35.18
N LYS A 37 -12.81 26.22 35.87
CA LYS A 37 -13.47 25.82 37.12
C LYS A 37 -13.30 26.90 38.22
N GLU A 38 -12.11 27.48 38.34
CA GLU A 38 -11.84 28.54 39.33
C GLU A 38 -12.59 29.84 39.02
N ILE A 39 -12.75 30.19 37.71
CA ILE A 39 -13.38 31.45 37.31
C ILE A 39 -14.91 31.32 37.23
N TYR A 40 -15.41 30.25 36.68
CA TYR A 40 -16.83 30.08 36.35
C TYR A 40 -17.53 28.99 37.19
N GLY A 41 -16.77 28.15 37.85
CA GLY A 41 -17.29 26.95 38.52
C GLY A 41 -17.27 25.70 37.67
N GLU A 42 -17.35 24.53 38.32
CA GLU A 42 -17.33 23.21 37.63
C GLU A 42 -18.52 23.01 36.67
N HIS A 43 -19.67 23.58 37.04
CA HIS A 43 -20.91 23.49 36.27
C HIS A 43 -21.23 24.84 35.60
N ASN A 44 -20.57 25.10 34.49
CA ASN A 44 -20.73 26.29 33.66
C ASN A 44 -20.58 25.97 32.20
N LEU A 45 -21.18 26.78 31.30
CA LEU A 45 -21.13 26.58 29.85
C LEU A 45 -19.70 26.58 29.29
N LYS A 46 -18.83 27.49 29.81
CA LYS A 46 -17.43 27.51 29.34
C LYS A 46 -16.65 26.27 29.79
N THR A 47 -16.92 25.80 31.01
CA THR A 47 -16.32 24.57 31.52
C THR A 47 -16.83 23.35 30.76
N LEU A 48 -18.12 23.34 30.39
CA LEU A 48 -18.71 22.29 29.54
C LEU A 48 -18.04 22.23 28.14
N GLU A 49 -17.85 23.37 27.50
CA GLU A 49 -17.16 23.48 26.22
C GLU A 49 -15.75 22.87 26.28
N ILE A 50 -14.98 23.24 27.32
CA ILE A 50 -13.63 22.71 27.53
C ILE A 50 -13.67 21.20 27.80
N TYR A 51 -14.61 20.70 28.61
CA TYR A 51 -14.77 19.25 28.85
C TYR A 51 -15.01 18.48 27.55
N ASN A 52 -15.91 18.96 26.67
CA ASN A 52 -16.21 18.30 25.39
C ASN A 52 -15.01 18.30 24.45
N ASN A 53 -14.34 19.45 24.28
CA ASN A 53 -13.18 19.57 23.40
C ASN A 53 -12.01 18.73 23.91
N TYR A 54 -11.71 18.82 25.21
CA TYR A 54 -10.65 18.03 25.83
C TYR A 54 -10.91 16.53 25.73
N GLY A 55 -12.14 16.09 26.02
CA GLY A 55 -12.53 14.69 25.91
C GLY A 55 -12.41 14.17 24.46
N GLY A 56 -12.81 14.99 23.48
CA GLY A 56 -12.63 14.69 22.06
C GLY A 56 -11.17 14.58 21.67
N HIS A 57 -10.33 15.51 22.11
CA HIS A 57 -8.89 15.49 21.86
C HIS A 57 -8.21 14.25 22.47
N LEU A 58 -8.51 13.94 23.74
CA LEU A 58 -7.98 12.73 24.39
C LEU A 58 -8.41 11.44 23.69
N ARG A 59 -9.65 11.39 23.18
CA ARG A 59 -10.14 10.26 22.37
C ARG A 59 -9.29 10.10 21.09
N ASN A 60 -9.01 11.20 20.38
CA ASN A 60 -8.21 11.17 19.16
C ASN A 60 -6.76 10.74 19.43
N LEU A 61 -6.20 11.08 20.59
CA LEU A 61 -4.89 10.62 21.05
C LEU A 61 -4.86 9.14 21.52
N GLY A 62 -6.01 8.45 21.56
CA GLY A 62 -6.10 7.09 22.10
C GLY A 62 -6.02 7.00 23.63
N LEU A 63 -6.07 8.12 24.34
CA LEU A 63 -6.05 8.18 25.82
C LEU A 63 -7.45 7.94 26.40
N TYR A 64 -8.01 6.76 26.11
CA TYR A 64 -9.42 6.45 26.27
C TYR A 64 -9.92 6.53 27.71
N GLU A 65 -9.18 6.03 28.70
CA GLU A 65 -9.60 6.05 30.10
C GLU A 65 -9.71 7.50 30.62
N LYS A 66 -8.77 8.35 30.24
CA LYS A 66 -8.79 9.77 30.59
C LYS A 66 -9.91 10.51 29.86
N ALA A 67 -10.12 10.21 28.58
CA ALA A 67 -11.21 10.74 27.77
C ALA A 67 -12.57 10.39 28.38
N GLU A 68 -12.76 9.13 28.81
CA GLU A 68 -14.00 8.67 29.45
C GLU A 68 -14.30 9.45 30.73
N TYR A 69 -13.29 9.60 31.60
CA TYR A 69 -13.45 10.39 32.83
C TYR A 69 -13.91 11.82 32.51
N ILE A 70 -13.28 12.50 31.56
CA ILE A 70 -13.57 13.87 31.15
C ILE A 70 -14.97 13.98 30.54
N LEU A 71 -15.32 13.07 29.59
CA LEU A 71 -16.62 13.11 28.94
C LEU A 71 -17.78 12.73 29.87
N ARG A 72 -17.58 11.83 30.83
CA ARG A 72 -18.60 11.59 31.88
C ARG A 72 -18.81 12.81 32.75
N LYS A 73 -17.76 13.59 33.05
CA LYS A 73 -17.88 14.90 33.71
C LYS A 73 -18.63 15.92 32.84
N ALA A 74 -18.37 15.93 31.55
CA ALA A 74 -19.11 16.75 30.58
C ALA A 74 -20.61 16.45 30.60
N VAL A 75 -21.00 15.16 30.61
CA VAL A 75 -22.42 14.73 30.68
C VAL A 75 -23.09 15.24 31.96
N VAL A 76 -22.42 15.13 33.10
CA VAL A 76 -22.95 15.66 34.38
C VAL A 76 -23.10 17.19 34.33
N CYS A 77 -22.07 17.88 33.84
CA CYS A 77 -22.07 19.33 33.65
C CYS A 77 -23.21 19.78 32.73
N ALA A 78 -23.33 19.16 31.54
CA ALA A 78 -24.37 19.50 30.57
C ALA A 78 -25.78 19.30 31.13
N LYS A 79 -26.03 18.22 31.91
CA LYS A 79 -27.28 17.97 32.57
C LYS A 79 -27.65 19.08 33.59
N ILE A 80 -26.67 19.60 34.31
CA ILE A 80 -26.89 20.64 35.33
C ILE A 80 -27.09 22.00 34.65
N VAL A 81 -26.26 22.38 33.69
CA VAL A 81 -26.24 23.73 33.09
C VAL A 81 -27.31 23.96 32.04
N ARG A 82 -27.67 22.91 31.29
CA ARG A 82 -28.60 22.96 30.15
C ARG A 82 -29.91 22.24 30.43
N GLY A 83 -29.89 21.26 31.33
CA GLY A 83 -31.00 20.33 31.49
C GLY A 83 -30.95 19.15 30.48
N LYS A 84 -31.69 18.10 30.81
CA LYS A 84 -31.73 16.87 29.97
C LYS A 84 -32.43 17.03 28.64
N GLU A 85 -33.23 18.09 28.48
CA GLU A 85 -34.05 18.35 27.30
C GLU A 85 -33.38 19.31 26.30
N HIS A 86 -32.13 19.72 26.57
CA HIS A 86 -31.41 20.64 25.71
C HIS A 86 -30.51 19.88 24.69
N PRO A 87 -30.42 20.33 23.41
CA PRO A 87 -29.60 19.65 22.41
C PRO A 87 -28.11 19.57 22.78
N ASP A 88 -27.55 20.52 23.55
CA ASP A 88 -26.16 20.41 24.03
C ASP A 88 -25.93 19.19 24.91
N TYR A 89 -26.95 18.76 25.69
CA TYR A 89 -26.86 17.53 26.46
C TYR A 89 -26.78 16.30 25.53
N ALA A 90 -27.59 16.27 24.45
CA ALA A 90 -27.52 15.22 23.45
C ALA A 90 -26.15 15.17 22.75
N THR A 91 -25.58 16.35 22.40
CA THR A 91 -24.24 16.44 21.81
C THR A 91 -23.17 15.83 22.72
N THR A 92 -23.28 16.10 24.03
CA THR A 92 -22.34 15.52 25.00
C THR A 92 -22.51 14.00 25.11
N LEU A 93 -23.75 13.48 25.03
CA LEU A 93 -24.00 12.04 24.97
C LEU A 93 -23.37 11.41 23.72
N VAL A 94 -23.46 12.05 22.54
CA VAL A 94 -22.84 11.60 21.29
C VAL A 94 -21.32 11.54 21.41
N ASN A 95 -20.69 12.54 22.06
CA ASN A 95 -19.23 12.55 22.29
C ASN A 95 -18.80 11.35 23.14
N LEU A 96 -19.53 11.06 24.22
CA LEU A 96 -19.27 9.89 25.07
C LEU A 96 -19.55 8.59 24.32
N ALA A 97 -20.65 8.51 23.55
CA ALA A 97 -21.00 7.34 22.75
C ALA A 97 -19.92 6.98 21.73
N ASN A 98 -19.35 7.98 21.03
CA ASN A 98 -18.25 7.79 20.10
C ASN A 98 -17.00 7.23 20.79
N LEU A 99 -16.66 7.73 21.98
CA LEU A 99 -15.55 7.17 22.76
C LEU A 99 -15.81 5.71 23.14
N LEU A 100 -16.99 5.42 23.67
CA LEU A 100 -17.37 4.06 24.10
C LEU A 100 -17.39 3.07 22.93
N ARG A 101 -17.76 3.54 21.72
CA ARG A 101 -17.63 2.77 20.48
C ARG A 101 -16.17 2.37 20.23
N MET A 102 -15.23 3.32 20.30
CA MET A 102 -13.80 3.04 20.12
C MET A 102 -13.26 2.10 21.21
N MET A 103 -13.81 2.17 22.43
CA MET A 103 -13.50 1.25 23.54
C MET A 103 -14.21 -0.09 23.41
N LYS A 104 -15.00 -0.32 22.35
CA LYS A 104 -15.83 -1.52 22.12
C LYS A 104 -16.87 -1.79 23.22
N GLN A 105 -17.29 -0.75 23.94
CA GLN A 105 -18.37 -0.80 24.92
C GLN A 105 -19.72 -0.55 24.19
N TRP A 106 -20.04 -1.44 23.29
CA TRP A 106 -21.07 -1.23 22.26
C TRP A 106 -22.48 -1.01 22.81
N GLN A 107 -22.87 -1.75 23.84
CA GLN A 107 -24.24 -1.65 24.42
C GLN A 107 -24.50 -0.26 25.04
N GLU A 108 -23.52 0.27 25.79
CA GLU A 108 -23.64 1.60 26.37
C GLU A 108 -23.61 2.67 25.26
N SER A 109 -22.68 2.53 24.31
CA SER A 109 -22.59 3.42 23.15
C SER A 109 -23.90 3.49 22.36
N GLU A 110 -24.49 2.36 22.02
CA GLU A 110 -25.79 2.27 21.32
C GLU A 110 -26.91 2.99 22.13
N SER A 111 -26.99 2.71 23.41
CA SER A 111 -27.97 3.34 24.30
C SER A 111 -27.85 4.87 24.31
N LEU A 112 -26.62 5.40 24.37
CA LEU A 112 -26.38 6.84 24.36
C LEU A 112 -26.70 7.49 23.00
N PHE A 113 -26.41 6.84 21.89
CA PHE A 113 -26.82 7.32 20.57
C PHE A 113 -28.33 7.40 20.44
N TYR A 114 -29.07 6.38 20.88
CA TYR A 114 -30.54 6.44 20.84
C TYR A 114 -31.09 7.51 21.75
N GLN A 115 -30.52 7.73 22.93
CA GLN A 115 -30.95 8.83 23.81
C GLN A 115 -30.72 10.19 23.15
N ALA A 116 -29.58 10.37 22.50
CA ALA A 116 -29.27 11.60 21.79
C ALA A 116 -30.21 11.82 20.59
N LEU A 117 -30.44 10.79 19.77
CA LEU A 117 -31.36 10.86 18.61
C LEU A 117 -32.80 11.18 19.04
N ALA A 118 -33.30 10.51 20.09
CA ALA A 118 -34.60 10.82 20.63
C ALA A 118 -34.76 12.27 21.07
N LEU A 119 -33.68 12.82 21.69
CA LEU A 119 -33.66 14.21 22.12
C LEU A 119 -33.55 15.17 20.93
N TYR A 120 -32.70 14.90 19.98
CA TYR A 120 -32.57 15.73 18.76
C TYR A 120 -33.87 15.77 17.97
N LYS A 121 -34.56 14.63 17.84
CA LYS A 121 -35.84 14.57 17.15
C LYS A 121 -36.85 15.58 17.68
N ILE A 122 -36.94 15.75 19.00
CA ILE A 122 -37.93 16.66 19.62
C ILE A 122 -37.42 18.10 19.76
N THR A 123 -36.11 18.34 19.69
CA THR A 123 -35.52 19.66 19.93
C THR A 123 -35.10 20.41 18.66
N ILE A 124 -34.53 19.73 17.71
CA ILE A 124 -34.02 20.31 16.45
C ILE A 124 -34.59 19.66 15.20
N GLY A 125 -35.32 18.55 15.32
CA GLY A 125 -35.90 17.81 14.21
C GLY A 125 -34.99 16.77 13.59
N GLU A 126 -35.61 15.76 12.93
CA GLU A 126 -34.87 14.67 12.27
C GLU A 126 -34.15 15.11 11.01
N GLU A 127 -34.58 16.21 10.37
CA GLU A 127 -33.95 16.75 9.15
C GLU A 127 -32.70 17.62 9.43
N HIS A 128 -32.29 17.73 10.68
CA HIS A 128 -31.14 18.53 11.05
C HIS A 128 -29.83 17.78 10.83
N PHE A 129 -28.78 18.46 10.35
CA PHE A 129 -27.49 17.83 10.04
C PHE A 129 -26.83 17.13 11.25
N ILE A 130 -27.05 17.63 12.48
CA ILE A 130 -26.54 16.99 13.72
C ILE A 130 -27.22 15.63 13.93
N TYR A 131 -28.51 15.51 13.59
CA TYR A 131 -29.21 14.24 13.63
C TYR A 131 -28.61 13.26 12.60
N ALA A 132 -28.37 13.73 11.36
CA ALA A 132 -27.69 12.94 10.31
C ALA A 132 -26.30 12.47 10.74
N GLY A 133 -25.48 13.37 11.33
CA GLY A 133 -24.14 13.01 11.84
C GLY A 133 -24.21 11.97 12.96
N THR A 134 -25.27 12.02 13.81
CA THR A 134 -25.47 11.01 14.85
C THR A 134 -25.90 9.67 14.25
N MET A 135 -26.75 9.66 13.21
CA MET A 135 -27.09 8.46 12.46
C MET A 135 -25.88 7.84 11.77
N ASN A 136 -25.00 8.68 11.18
CA ASN A 136 -23.74 8.21 10.62
C ASN A 136 -22.87 7.51 11.67
N ASN A 137 -22.72 8.09 12.87
CA ASN A 137 -21.94 7.49 13.95
C ASN A 137 -22.54 6.20 14.50
N LEU A 138 -23.87 6.12 14.57
CA LEU A 138 -24.60 4.89 14.92
C LEU A 138 -24.40 3.81 13.83
N GLY A 139 -24.37 4.21 12.56
CA GLY A 139 -24.03 3.33 11.44
C GLY A 139 -22.63 2.73 11.58
N LEU A 140 -21.64 3.53 11.94
CA LEU A 140 -20.28 3.04 12.23
C LEU A 140 -20.25 2.07 13.41
N LEU A 141 -21.03 2.32 14.46
CA LEU A 141 -21.16 1.38 15.58
C LEU A 141 -21.68 0.02 15.10
N TYR A 142 -22.76 -0.01 14.32
CA TYR A 142 -23.31 -1.25 13.80
C TYR A 142 -22.37 -1.96 12.83
N TYR A 143 -21.62 -1.21 12.02
CA TYR A 143 -20.59 -1.78 11.17
C TYR A 143 -19.50 -2.51 11.97
N GLU A 144 -19.01 -1.90 13.06
CA GLU A 144 -18.03 -2.50 13.96
C GLU A 144 -18.57 -3.70 14.74
N MET A 145 -19.87 -3.70 15.05
CA MET A 145 -20.60 -4.86 15.63
C MET A 145 -20.84 -5.98 14.62
N GLY A 146 -20.56 -5.75 13.32
CA GLY A 146 -20.81 -6.71 12.24
C GLY A 146 -22.27 -6.75 11.75
N ASN A 147 -23.12 -5.85 12.21
CA ASN A 147 -24.51 -5.73 11.76
C ASN A 147 -24.59 -4.81 10.53
N LEU A 148 -24.25 -5.35 9.36
CA LEU A 148 -24.16 -4.57 8.12
C LEU A 148 -25.52 -3.99 7.68
N GLU A 149 -26.63 -4.70 7.92
CA GLU A 149 -27.97 -4.25 7.57
C GLU A 149 -28.33 -2.96 8.30
N ARG A 150 -28.23 -2.95 9.64
CA ARG A 150 -28.49 -1.75 10.44
C ARG A 150 -27.49 -0.62 10.18
N ALA A 151 -26.23 -0.96 9.92
CA ALA A 151 -25.21 0.01 9.55
C ALA A 151 -25.62 0.76 8.27
N LYS A 152 -26.02 0.02 7.25
CA LYS A 152 -26.48 0.56 5.97
C LYS A 152 -27.73 1.44 6.13
N GLU A 153 -28.75 0.95 6.84
CA GLU A 153 -29.96 1.74 7.14
C GLU A 153 -29.62 3.08 7.80
N CYS A 154 -28.73 3.11 8.78
CA CYS A 154 -28.34 4.33 9.46
C CYS A 154 -27.59 5.30 8.53
N LEU A 155 -26.67 4.80 7.70
CA LEU A 155 -25.90 5.61 6.76
C LEU A 155 -26.78 6.14 5.63
N GLU A 156 -27.67 5.32 5.06
CA GLU A 156 -28.62 5.75 4.03
C GLU A 156 -29.58 6.81 4.56
N HIS A 157 -30.05 6.67 5.81
CA HIS A 157 -30.86 7.70 6.47
C HIS A 157 -30.08 9.01 6.64
N SER A 158 -28.81 8.93 7.07
CA SER A 158 -27.93 10.11 7.15
C SER A 158 -27.79 10.78 5.79
N LEU A 159 -27.51 10.02 4.73
CA LEU A 159 -27.39 10.53 3.36
C LEU A 159 -28.67 11.23 2.90
N HIS A 160 -29.84 10.61 3.15
CA HIS A 160 -31.11 11.20 2.77
C HIS A 160 -31.35 12.59 3.39
N ILE A 161 -30.98 12.77 4.67
CA ILE A 161 -31.09 14.07 5.36
C ILE A 161 -30.15 15.12 4.76
N LEU A 162 -28.94 14.71 4.34
CA LEU A 162 -27.90 15.60 3.83
C LEU A 162 -28.03 15.91 2.34
N GLU A 163 -28.80 15.10 1.60
CA GLU A 163 -28.91 15.19 0.14
C GLU A 163 -29.41 16.55 -0.33
N GLY A 164 -28.78 17.11 -1.35
CA GLY A 164 -29.17 18.38 -1.98
C GLY A 164 -28.89 19.64 -1.15
N LYS A 165 -28.21 19.53 0.01
CA LYS A 165 -27.85 20.64 0.87
C LYS A 165 -26.37 20.99 0.69
N GLU A 166 -26.06 22.06 -0.06
CA GLU A 166 -24.68 22.45 -0.38
C GLU A 166 -23.81 22.66 0.87
N GLU A 167 -24.36 23.21 1.94
CA GLU A 167 -23.69 23.46 3.21
C GLU A 167 -23.24 22.18 3.94
N TYR A 168 -23.84 21.03 3.59
CA TYR A 168 -23.53 19.71 4.19
C TYR A 168 -22.90 18.74 3.22
N ILE A 169 -22.38 19.22 2.10
CA ILE A 169 -21.81 18.37 1.05
C ILE A 169 -20.60 17.57 1.52
N ILE A 170 -19.81 18.11 2.44
CA ILE A 170 -18.66 17.38 3.03
C ILE A 170 -19.11 16.28 4.01
N PRO A 171 -20.03 16.53 4.96
CA PRO A 171 -20.67 15.46 5.73
C PRO A 171 -21.35 14.37 4.86
N TYR A 172 -21.97 14.79 3.76
CA TYR A 172 -22.54 13.85 2.77
C TYR A 172 -21.47 12.95 2.15
N ALA A 173 -20.37 13.54 1.66
CA ALA A 173 -19.23 12.81 1.09
C ALA A 173 -18.60 11.84 2.12
N THR A 174 -18.42 12.28 3.38
CA THR A 174 -17.92 11.43 4.47
C THR A 174 -18.85 10.24 4.76
N THR A 175 -20.15 10.45 4.69
CA THR A 175 -21.13 9.36 4.89
C THR A 175 -21.11 8.37 3.71
N LEU A 176 -20.90 8.85 2.47
CA LEU A 176 -20.66 7.99 1.30
C LEU A 176 -19.43 7.11 1.52
N HIS A 177 -18.33 7.68 2.03
CA HIS A 177 -17.12 6.91 2.35
C HIS A 177 -17.39 5.73 3.29
N ASN A 178 -18.13 5.98 4.36
CA ASN A 178 -18.49 4.95 5.33
C ASN A 178 -19.37 3.84 4.72
N LEU A 179 -20.20 4.16 3.74
CA LEU A 179 -21.04 3.19 3.03
C LEU A 179 -20.21 2.28 2.08
N VAL A 180 -19.07 2.77 1.56
CA VAL A 180 -18.17 1.98 0.72
C VAL A 180 -17.71 0.70 1.40
N ASP A 181 -17.35 0.78 2.68
CA ASP A 181 -16.86 -0.39 3.43
C ASP A 181 -17.96 -1.45 3.61
N ILE A 182 -19.20 -1.02 3.72
CA ILE A 182 -20.35 -1.93 3.74
C ILE A 182 -20.49 -2.63 2.40
N TYR A 183 -20.51 -1.87 1.29
CA TYR A 183 -20.60 -2.45 -0.06
C TYR A 183 -19.46 -3.43 -0.36
N LYS A 184 -18.25 -3.14 0.09
CA LYS A 184 -17.12 -4.08 -0.03
C LYS A 184 -17.37 -5.38 0.72
N LYS A 185 -17.88 -5.32 1.96
CA LYS A 185 -18.20 -6.52 2.75
C LYS A 185 -19.36 -7.32 2.18
N GLU A 186 -20.33 -6.66 1.55
CA GLU A 186 -21.45 -7.30 0.84
C GLU A 186 -21.03 -7.88 -0.53
N GLY A 187 -19.78 -7.62 -0.99
CA GLY A 187 -19.30 -8.03 -2.31
C GLY A 187 -19.80 -7.16 -3.47
N GLU A 188 -20.47 -6.05 -3.16
CA GLU A 188 -21.01 -5.10 -4.14
C GLU A 188 -19.91 -4.15 -4.67
N ILE A 189 -18.84 -4.73 -5.21
CA ILE A 189 -17.61 -4.01 -5.61
C ILE A 189 -17.89 -2.89 -6.63
N PHE A 190 -18.84 -3.10 -7.53
CA PHE A 190 -19.23 -2.06 -8.49
C PHE A 190 -19.85 -0.84 -7.80
N LYS A 191 -20.75 -1.04 -6.82
CA LYS A 191 -21.35 0.06 -6.04
C LYS A 191 -20.28 0.78 -5.22
N ALA A 192 -19.37 0.05 -4.57
CA ALA A 192 -18.27 0.64 -3.83
C ALA A 192 -17.41 1.57 -4.71
N GLU A 193 -17.08 1.15 -5.95
CA GLU A 193 -16.33 1.97 -6.90
C GLU A 193 -17.10 3.24 -7.32
N GLN A 194 -18.40 3.09 -7.62
CA GLN A 194 -19.21 4.24 -8.04
C GLN A 194 -19.33 5.26 -6.90
N THR A 195 -19.55 4.79 -5.67
CA THR A 195 -19.65 5.63 -4.48
C THR A 195 -18.34 6.38 -4.19
N LEU A 196 -17.18 5.71 -4.29
CA LEU A 196 -15.87 6.38 -4.16
C LEU A 196 -15.63 7.43 -5.25
N LYS A 197 -16.03 7.15 -6.48
CA LYS A 197 -15.90 8.13 -7.57
C LYS A 197 -16.80 9.35 -7.35
N GLN A 198 -18.01 9.13 -6.86
CA GLN A 198 -18.93 10.20 -6.48
C GLN A 198 -18.35 11.08 -5.37
N GLU A 199 -17.81 10.45 -4.33
CA GLU A 199 -17.14 11.12 -3.21
C GLU A 199 -15.95 11.97 -3.69
N ILE A 200 -15.06 11.39 -4.50
CA ILE A 200 -13.88 12.07 -5.06
C ILE A 200 -14.32 13.26 -5.93
N GLU A 201 -15.37 13.10 -6.73
CA GLU A 201 -15.89 14.18 -7.57
C GLU A 201 -16.48 15.33 -6.74
N ILE A 202 -17.17 15.03 -5.64
CA ILE A 202 -17.64 16.02 -4.67
C ILE A 202 -16.45 16.82 -4.11
N TYR A 203 -15.40 16.14 -3.65
CA TYR A 203 -14.22 16.84 -3.12
C TYR A 203 -13.56 17.75 -4.16
N ARG A 204 -13.50 17.33 -5.43
CA ARG A 204 -12.98 18.16 -6.53
C ARG A 204 -13.82 19.40 -6.76
N GLN A 205 -15.14 19.25 -6.82
CA GLN A 205 -16.07 20.38 -7.03
C GLN A 205 -16.02 21.38 -5.89
N GLN A 206 -15.68 20.94 -4.68
CA GLN A 206 -15.55 21.79 -3.50
C GLN A 206 -14.13 22.29 -3.23
N HIS A 207 -13.17 22.00 -4.13
CA HIS A 207 -11.75 22.38 -3.99
C HIS A 207 -11.07 21.75 -2.74
N TYR A 208 -11.43 20.51 -2.43
CA TYR A 208 -10.88 19.73 -1.30
C TYR A 208 -9.79 18.74 -1.74
N GLU A 209 -9.24 18.83 -2.96
CA GLU A 209 -8.27 17.89 -3.52
C GLU A 209 -6.95 17.81 -2.72
N GLY A 210 -6.64 18.84 -1.96
CA GLY A 210 -5.45 18.85 -1.12
C GLY A 210 -5.69 18.36 0.31
N THR A 211 -6.84 17.78 0.66
CA THR A 211 -7.18 17.44 2.03
C THR A 211 -6.92 15.96 2.35
N VAL A 212 -6.81 15.66 3.66
CA VAL A 212 -6.68 14.28 4.14
C VAL A 212 -7.91 13.43 3.80
N LEU A 213 -9.11 14.03 3.76
CA LEU A 213 -10.35 13.35 3.39
C LEU A 213 -10.29 12.86 1.92
N TYR A 214 -9.86 13.73 1.02
CA TYR A 214 -9.66 13.37 -0.38
C TYR A 214 -8.58 12.28 -0.52
N ALA A 215 -7.46 12.38 0.21
CA ALA A 215 -6.42 11.37 0.21
C ALA A 215 -6.93 10.00 0.71
N ALA A 216 -7.80 9.98 1.73
CA ALA A 216 -8.43 8.75 2.23
C ALA A 216 -9.34 8.11 1.16
N ALA A 217 -10.13 8.90 0.44
CA ALA A 217 -10.97 8.41 -0.66
C ALA A 217 -10.12 7.83 -1.81
N LEU A 218 -9.01 8.49 -2.18
CA LEU A 218 -8.05 7.99 -3.18
C LEU A 218 -7.39 6.69 -2.72
N ASN A 219 -6.98 6.60 -1.46
CA ASN A 219 -6.41 5.37 -0.89
C ASN A 219 -7.41 4.20 -0.97
N SER A 220 -8.66 4.43 -0.59
CA SER A 220 -9.73 3.42 -0.67
C SER A 220 -10.01 2.99 -2.12
N LEU A 221 -9.99 3.93 -3.07
CA LEU A 221 -10.13 3.64 -4.50
C LEU A 221 -8.92 2.88 -5.05
N GLY A 222 -7.71 3.21 -4.60
CA GLY A 222 -6.49 2.51 -4.96
C GLY A 222 -6.50 1.04 -4.52
N ILE A 223 -6.93 0.76 -3.29
CA ILE A 223 -7.10 -0.60 -2.78
C ILE A 223 -8.15 -1.35 -3.63
N LEU A 224 -9.28 -0.71 -3.94
CA LEU A 224 -10.34 -1.31 -4.75
C LEU A 224 -9.86 -1.64 -6.18
N TYR A 225 -9.09 -0.74 -6.81
CA TYR A 225 -8.49 -1.03 -8.12
C TYR A 225 -7.46 -2.16 -8.03
N CYS A 226 -6.71 -2.27 -6.92
CA CYS A 226 -5.79 -3.37 -6.69
C CYS A 226 -6.53 -4.72 -6.58
N GLU A 227 -7.65 -4.77 -5.85
CA GLU A 227 -8.53 -5.94 -5.74
C GLU A 227 -9.12 -6.36 -7.11
N LYS A 228 -9.34 -5.39 -8.01
CA LYS A 228 -9.81 -5.61 -9.40
C LYS A 228 -8.66 -5.86 -10.38
N GLU A 229 -7.44 -6.05 -9.92
CA GLU A 229 -6.23 -6.22 -10.73
C GLU A 229 -5.95 -5.08 -11.74
N GLN A 230 -6.49 -3.89 -11.50
CA GLN A 230 -6.25 -2.68 -12.29
C GLN A 230 -5.06 -1.89 -11.72
N TYR A 231 -3.89 -2.54 -11.63
CA TYR A 231 -2.75 -2.06 -10.87
C TYR A 231 -2.19 -0.71 -11.32
N GLU A 232 -2.25 -0.38 -12.63
CA GLU A 232 -1.80 0.93 -13.12
C GLU A 232 -2.70 2.06 -12.61
N LYS A 233 -4.03 1.85 -12.58
CA LYS A 233 -4.97 2.82 -11.99
C LYS A 233 -4.79 2.92 -10.48
N ALA A 234 -4.61 1.78 -9.80
CA ALA A 234 -4.34 1.72 -8.38
C ALA A 234 -3.09 2.53 -8.02
N LYS A 235 -1.99 2.34 -8.77
CA LYS A 235 -0.74 3.10 -8.60
C LYS A 235 -0.97 4.61 -8.73
N ALA A 236 -1.67 5.06 -9.78
CA ALA A 236 -1.88 6.47 -10.03
C ALA A 236 -2.58 7.18 -8.86
N VAL A 237 -3.74 6.65 -8.41
CA VAL A 237 -4.50 7.25 -7.32
C VAL A 237 -3.81 7.12 -5.96
N MET A 238 -3.08 6.01 -5.74
CA MET A 238 -2.34 5.79 -4.49
C MET A 238 -1.13 6.72 -4.36
N THR A 239 -0.42 7.01 -5.47
CA THR A 239 0.68 7.97 -5.48
C THR A 239 0.20 9.35 -5.05
N GLU A 240 -0.92 9.82 -5.61
CA GLU A 240 -1.54 11.10 -5.24
C GLU A 240 -1.93 11.12 -3.74
N SER A 241 -2.55 10.03 -3.24
CA SER A 241 -2.89 9.89 -1.81
C SER A 241 -1.66 10.00 -0.89
N VAL A 242 -0.55 9.32 -1.24
CA VAL A 242 0.70 9.35 -0.48
C VAL A 242 1.28 10.76 -0.41
N GLU A 243 1.31 11.50 -1.54
CA GLU A 243 1.83 12.86 -1.60
C GLU A 243 1.04 13.82 -0.71
N ILE A 244 -0.30 13.75 -0.77
CA ILE A 244 -1.18 14.59 0.04
C ILE A 244 -1.01 14.24 1.53
N THR A 245 -1.01 12.96 1.88
CA THR A 245 -0.87 12.51 3.27
C THR A 245 0.48 12.92 3.85
N LYS A 246 1.56 12.77 3.07
CA LYS A 246 2.91 13.25 3.46
C LYS A 246 2.92 14.74 3.76
N LYS A 247 2.29 15.55 2.90
CA LYS A 247 2.26 17.01 3.02
C LYS A 247 1.51 17.48 4.27
N HIS A 248 0.41 16.83 4.62
CA HIS A 248 -0.47 17.28 5.69
C HIS A 248 -0.18 16.65 7.06
N LEU A 249 0.15 15.36 7.09
CA LEU A 249 0.34 14.62 8.34
C LEU A 249 1.81 14.27 8.61
N GLY A 250 2.70 14.46 7.62
CA GLY A 250 4.12 14.12 7.72
C GLY A 250 4.42 12.61 7.63
N GLU A 251 5.70 12.29 7.50
CA GLU A 251 6.15 10.89 7.32
C GLU A 251 6.03 10.02 8.58
N ALA A 252 5.93 10.64 9.74
CA ALA A 252 5.79 9.92 11.01
C ALA A 252 4.38 9.37 11.25
N SER A 253 3.35 9.93 10.58
CA SER A 253 1.96 9.55 10.77
C SER A 253 1.66 8.12 10.31
N ASP A 254 0.75 7.45 11.01
CA ASP A 254 0.35 6.10 10.67
C ASP A 254 -0.44 6.05 9.35
N ALA A 255 -1.17 7.11 9.03
CA ALA A 255 -1.87 7.26 7.75
C ALA A 255 -0.89 7.28 6.58
N TYR A 256 0.21 8.05 6.67
CA TYR A 256 1.25 8.06 5.65
C TYR A 256 1.91 6.70 5.49
N LYS A 257 2.34 6.07 6.60
CA LYS A 257 2.97 4.73 6.57
C LYS A 257 2.04 3.68 5.93
N THR A 258 0.74 3.74 6.25
CA THR A 258 -0.25 2.85 5.66
C THR A 258 -0.40 3.07 4.16
N SER A 259 -0.49 4.32 3.71
CA SER A 259 -0.60 4.65 2.28
C SER A 259 0.64 4.23 1.50
N VAL A 260 1.85 4.43 2.07
CA VAL A 260 3.12 3.96 1.47
C VAL A 260 3.13 2.44 1.34
N LYS A 261 2.79 1.72 2.40
CA LYS A 261 2.71 0.25 2.38
C LYS A 261 1.74 -0.27 1.31
N ASN A 262 0.59 0.40 1.16
CA ASN A 262 -0.38 0.05 0.13
C ASN A 262 0.19 0.30 -1.29
N LEU A 263 0.92 1.40 -1.48
CA LEU A 263 1.58 1.71 -2.76
C LEU A 263 2.68 0.69 -3.10
N GLU A 264 3.49 0.28 -2.12
CA GLU A 264 4.50 -0.77 -2.27
C GLU A 264 3.88 -2.10 -2.70
N MET A 265 2.82 -2.53 -2.02
CA MET A 265 2.06 -3.74 -2.39
C MET A 265 1.53 -3.67 -3.83
N ILE A 266 1.02 -2.51 -4.26
CA ILE A 266 0.53 -2.30 -5.63
C ILE A 266 1.68 -2.41 -6.63
N HIS A 267 2.87 -1.86 -6.32
CA HIS A 267 4.06 -1.96 -7.16
C HIS A 267 4.50 -3.43 -7.34
N GLU A 268 4.55 -4.21 -6.26
CA GLU A 268 4.89 -5.64 -6.30
C GLU A 268 3.93 -6.40 -7.22
N LYS A 269 2.63 -6.23 -7.03
CA LYS A 269 1.60 -6.89 -7.86
C LYS A 269 1.65 -6.48 -9.33
N LEU A 270 1.97 -5.22 -9.60
CA LEU A 270 2.14 -4.72 -10.95
C LEU A 270 3.34 -5.38 -11.65
N GLN A 271 4.46 -5.54 -10.94
CA GLN A 271 5.64 -6.24 -11.45
C GLN A 271 5.35 -7.73 -11.70
N GLU A 272 4.70 -8.41 -10.76
CA GLU A 272 4.27 -9.80 -10.92
C GLU A 272 3.40 -9.98 -12.17
N LYS A 273 2.42 -9.10 -12.39
CA LYS A 273 1.55 -9.16 -13.58
C LYS A 273 2.31 -8.90 -14.87
N LYS A 274 3.27 -7.97 -14.88
CA LYS A 274 4.13 -7.73 -16.04
C LYS A 274 4.99 -8.95 -16.36
N MET A 275 5.57 -9.60 -15.34
CA MET A 275 6.35 -10.84 -15.52
C MET A 275 5.49 -11.98 -16.05
N GLN A 276 4.30 -12.20 -15.51
CA GLN A 276 3.36 -13.23 -16.01
C GLN A 276 2.98 -12.98 -17.46
N LYS A 277 2.64 -11.74 -17.82
CA LYS A 277 2.30 -11.39 -19.21
C LYS A 277 3.46 -11.63 -20.18
N ASN A 278 4.69 -11.29 -19.77
CA ASN A 278 5.88 -11.54 -20.58
C ASN A 278 6.11 -13.05 -20.75
N HIS A 279 5.89 -13.83 -19.71
CA HIS A 279 5.96 -15.29 -19.77
C HIS A 279 4.91 -15.88 -20.71
N GLU A 280 3.67 -15.42 -20.67
CA GLU A 280 2.60 -15.85 -21.58
C GLU A 280 2.94 -15.55 -23.05
N ILE A 281 3.39 -14.32 -23.34
CA ILE A 281 3.81 -13.89 -24.68
C ILE A 281 4.95 -14.78 -25.19
N LEU A 282 5.90 -15.10 -24.35
CA LEU A 282 7.02 -15.94 -24.69
C LEU A 282 6.57 -17.38 -25.00
N GLN A 283 5.67 -17.96 -24.18
CA GLN A 283 5.10 -19.28 -24.44
C GLN A 283 4.29 -19.33 -25.74
N GLU A 284 3.51 -18.28 -26.06
CA GLU A 284 2.76 -18.19 -27.32
C GLU A 284 3.71 -18.10 -28.53
N THR A 285 4.78 -17.33 -28.39
CA THR A 285 5.81 -17.19 -29.44
C THR A 285 6.48 -18.54 -29.71
N LEU A 286 6.85 -19.27 -28.65
CA LEU A 286 7.45 -20.63 -28.80
C LEU A 286 6.49 -21.63 -29.45
N LYS A 287 5.22 -21.65 -29.06
CA LYS A 287 4.20 -22.48 -29.73
C LYS A 287 4.03 -22.15 -31.21
N GLY A 288 4.10 -20.87 -31.57
CA GLY A 288 4.08 -20.40 -32.94
C GLY A 288 5.28 -20.87 -33.74
N MET A 289 6.48 -20.85 -33.14
CA MET A 289 7.71 -21.33 -33.81
C MET A 289 7.72 -22.86 -34.00
N THR A 290 7.27 -23.64 -33.01
CA THR A 290 7.16 -25.11 -33.15
C THR A 290 6.11 -25.51 -34.19
N SER A 291 4.99 -24.79 -34.30
CA SER A 291 3.97 -25.00 -35.33
C SER A 291 4.51 -24.68 -36.74
N ALA A 292 5.32 -23.63 -36.89
CA ALA A 292 5.96 -23.26 -38.15
C ALA A 292 7.04 -24.28 -38.57
N ALA A 293 7.80 -24.82 -37.62
CA ALA A 293 8.79 -25.87 -37.88
C ALA A 293 8.13 -27.18 -38.34
N CYS A 294 7.04 -27.62 -37.70
CA CYS A 294 6.27 -28.79 -38.16
C CYS A 294 5.62 -28.57 -39.52
N ALA A 295 5.24 -27.35 -39.90
CA ALA A 295 4.70 -27.05 -41.22
C ALA A 295 5.77 -27.05 -42.33
N SER A 296 7.03 -26.75 -41.99
CA SER A 296 8.15 -26.83 -42.94
C SER A 296 8.64 -28.27 -43.18
N GLU A 297 8.55 -29.17 -42.22
CA GLU A 297 8.89 -30.59 -42.36
C GLU A 297 7.86 -31.37 -43.23
N SER A 298 6.61 -30.95 -43.28
CA SER A 298 5.58 -31.57 -44.10
C SER A 298 5.72 -31.28 -45.63
N ASN A 299 6.53 -30.30 -46.01
CA ASN A 299 6.77 -29.93 -47.42
C ASN A 299 8.09 -30.48 -48.00
N LEU A 300 8.87 -31.27 -47.25
CA LEU A 300 10.16 -31.82 -47.71
C LEU A 300 10.17 -33.31 -47.99
N ASN A 301 9.02 -33.94 -48.15
CA ASN A 301 8.93 -35.34 -48.54
C ASN A 301 8.47 -35.48 -50.02
N CYS A 302 9.31 -35.07 -50.96
CA CYS A 302 9.32 -35.63 -52.32
C CYS A 302 10.66 -35.27 -52.97
N GLU A 303 11.67 -36.15 -52.81
CA GLU A 303 12.51 -36.66 -53.90
C GLU A 303 13.57 -37.62 -53.35
N LYS A 304 13.63 -38.78 -53.94
CA LYS A 304 14.52 -39.91 -53.67
C LYS A 304 15.95 -39.62 -54.12
N GLY A 305 16.94 -39.93 -53.29
CA GLY A 305 18.32 -40.07 -53.74
C GLY A 305 19.16 -40.71 -52.65
N SER A 306 19.42 -42.01 -52.82
CA SER A 306 20.27 -42.89 -52.03
C SER A 306 21.72 -42.40 -51.97
N GLU A 307 22.29 -42.24 -50.79
CA GLU A 307 23.71 -42.55 -50.51
C GLU A 307 23.87 -42.89 -49.01
N GLU A 308 24.18 -44.16 -48.77
CA GLU A 308 24.61 -44.71 -47.51
C GLU A 308 25.95 -44.05 -47.10
N ARG A 309 25.99 -43.39 -45.94
CA ARG A 309 27.22 -43.22 -45.16
C ARG A 309 26.98 -43.69 -43.75
N ASN A 310 27.53 -44.88 -43.50
CA ASN A 310 27.75 -45.42 -42.16
C ASN A 310 28.53 -44.40 -41.30
N HIS A 311 27.90 -43.88 -40.28
CA HIS A 311 28.58 -43.39 -39.08
C HIS A 311 28.13 -44.21 -37.89
N THR A 312 29.06 -45.03 -37.41
CA THR A 312 29.03 -45.74 -36.13
C THR A 312 28.69 -44.78 -35.00
N ILE A 313 27.50 -45.00 -34.43
CA ILE A 313 27.11 -44.38 -33.16
C ILE A 313 27.81 -45.12 -32.05
N ASP A 314 28.80 -44.49 -31.44
CA ASP A 314 29.36 -44.90 -30.15
C ASP A 314 28.25 -44.84 -29.09
N LYS A 315 27.90 -46.00 -28.56
CA LYS A 315 27.12 -46.15 -27.36
C LYS A 315 28.03 -45.84 -26.17
N ASP A 316 27.94 -44.60 -25.65
CA ASP A 316 28.34 -44.39 -24.25
C ASP A 316 27.56 -43.26 -23.59
N THR A 317 26.91 -43.66 -22.52
CA THR A 317 26.34 -42.90 -21.42
C THR A 317 25.08 -42.08 -21.68
N GLU A 318 23.95 -42.62 -21.19
CA GLU A 318 22.80 -41.89 -20.70
C GLU A 318 23.26 -40.87 -19.62
N LYS A 319 23.69 -39.68 -20.01
CA LYS A 319 23.75 -38.54 -19.10
C LYS A 319 22.36 -37.90 -19.11
N GLY A 320 21.71 -37.91 -17.96
CA GLY A 320 20.42 -37.25 -17.75
C GLY A 320 20.44 -35.81 -18.26
N PHE A 321 19.28 -35.32 -18.67
CA PHE A 321 19.08 -33.93 -19.11
C PHE A 321 19.52 -32.95 -18.01
N VAL A 322 20.48 -32.05 -18.32
CA VAL A 322 20.97 -30.99 -17.41
C VAL A 322 20.48 -29.65 -17.95
N LYS A 323 19.76 -28.90 -17.12
CA LYS A 323 19.33 -27.53 -17.43
C LYS A 323 20.52 -26.58 -17.39
N GLY A 324 20.59 -25.63 -18.33
CA GLY A 324 21.69 -24.67 -18.42
C GLY A 324 21.83 -23.80 -17.18
N LEU A 325 20.72 -23.39 -16.56
CA LEU A 325 20.73 -22.63 -15.29
C LEU A 325 21.35 -23.44 -14.14
N ASP A 326 21.06 -24.73 -14.04
CA ASP A 326 21.62 -25.61 -13.03
C ASP A 326 23.11 -25.87 -13.30
N LEU A 327 23.49 -26.07 -14.56
CA LEU A 327 24.88 -26.19 -14.99
C LEU A 327 25.70 -24.94 -14.61
N CYS A 328 25.19 -23.75 -14.88
CA CYS A 328 25.84 -22.49 -14.54
C CYS A 328 25.95 -22.30 -13.02
N ARG A 329 24.90 -22.63 -12.26
CA ARG A 329 24.92 -22.58 -10.80
C ARG A 329 25.93 -23.55 -10.20
N GLU A 330 25.97 -24.78 -10.69
CA GLU A 330 26.94 -25.78 -10.22
C GLU A 330 28.37 -25.38 -10.58
N TYR A 331 28.60 -24.88 -11.80
CA TYR A 331 29.90 -24.36 -12.19
C TYR A 331 30.35 -23.20 -11.29
N PHE A 332 29.48 -22.23 -11.01
CA PHE A 332 29.78 -21.16 -10.10
C PHE A 332 30.17 -21.68 -8.71
N ASN A 333 29.34 -22.54 -8.14
CA ASN A 333 29.55 -23.05 -6.78
C ASN A 333 30.76 -23.95 -6.63
N GLN A 334 31.04 -24.81 -7.62
CA GLN A 334 32.11 -25.81 -7.53
C GLN A 334 33.45 -25.29 -8.02
N VAL A 335 33.46 -24.32 -8.94
CA VAL A 335 34.67 -23.88 -9.63
C VAL A 335 35.01 -22.42 -9.31
N CYS A 336 34.05 -21.51 -9.43
CA CYS A 336 34.30 -20.08 -9.24
C CYS A 336 34.33 -19.66 -7.77
N TYR A 337 33.31 -20.01 -7.00
CA TYR A 337 33.17 -19.57 -5.61
C TYR A 337 34.37 -19.96 -4.73
N PRO A 338 34.95 -21.17 -4.80
CA PRO A 338 36.14 -21.51 -4.03
C PRO A 338 37.37 -20.66 -4.36
N LEU A 339 37.50 -20.21 -5.62
CA LEU A 339 38.56 -19.29 -6.01
C LEU A 339 38.33 -17.90 -5.41
N LEU A 340 37.10 -17.40 -5.47
CA LEU A 340 36.73 -16.10 -4.90
C LEU A 340 36.90 -16.10 -3.38
N GLU A 341 36.47 -17.16 -2.71
CA GLU A 341 36.62 -17.32 -1.26
C GLU A 341 38.09 -17.34 -0.83
N LYS A 342 38.94 -18.02 -1.59
CA LYS A 342 40.37 -18.12 -1.30
C LYS A 342 41.13 -16.83 -1.54
N GLU A 343 40.84 -16.11 -2.62
CA GLU A 343 41.68 -14.98 -3.08
C GLU A 343 41.07 -13.60 -2.83
N PHE A 344 39.75 -13.53 -2.61
CA PHE A 344 38.98 -12.30 -2.46
C PHE A 344 38.06 -12.32 -1.23
N SER A 345 38.35 -13.13 -0.20
CA SER A 345 37.51 -13.32 0.99
C SER A 345 37.04 -12.00 1.63
N ASN A 346 37.94 -11.03 1.78
CA ASN A 346 37.65 -9.73 2.39
C ASN A 346 36.75 -8.83 1.50
N PHE A 347 36.67 -9.13 0.22
CA PHE A 347 35.91 -8.38 -0.75
C PHE A 347 34.61 -9.08 -1.18
N LEU A 348 34.51 -10.39 -0.90
CA LEU A 348 33.38 -11.23 -1.27
C LEU A 348 32.00 -10.64 -0.85
N PRO A 349 31.82 -10.02 0.33
CA PRO A 349 30.54 -9.41 0.71
C PRO A 349 30.08 -8.22 -0.16
N ARG A 350 30.97 -7.70 -1.00
CA ARG A 350 30.68 -6.59 -1.93
C ARG A 350 30.50 -7.05 -3.38
N MET A 351 30.49 -8.37 -3.61
CA MET A 351 30.28 -8.97 -4.92
C MET A 351 28.86 -9.53 -5.06
N ALA A 352 28.29 -9.43 -6.23
CA ALA A 352 27.14 -10.21 -6.62
C ALA A 352 27.49 -11.09 -7.82
N ALA A 353 26.93 -12.27 -7.91
CA ALA A 353 27.07 -13.17 -9.05
C ALA A 353 25.71 -13.52 -9.60
N GLY A 354 25.56 -13.52 -10.91
CA GLY A 354 24.29 -13.84 -11.56
C GLY A 354 24.48 -14.37 -12.96
N LEU A 355 23.44 -14.95 -13.49
CA LEU A 355 23.27 -15.26 -14.89
C LEU A 355 22.26 -14.28 -15.48
N ILE A 356 22.71 -13.40 -16.36
CA ILE A 356 21.89 -12.36 -16.97
C ILE A 356 22.15 -12.38 -18.48
N GLY A 357 21.08 -12.40 -19.26
CA GLY A 357 21.20 -12.38 -20.72
C GLY A 357 19.89 -12.78 -21.39
N GLU A 358 19.95 -12.96 -22.71
CA GLU A 358 18.84 -13.35 -23.57
C GLU A 358 18.86 -14.86 -23.94
N GLY A 359 19.71 -15.63 -23.28
CA GLY A 359 19.81 -17.06 -23.50
C GLY A 359 18.62 -17.85 -22.90
N SER A 360 18.32 -19.01 -23.45
CA SER A 360 17.23 -19.89 -23.01
C SER A 360 17.38 -20.27 -21.52
N GLU A 361 18.60 -20.46 -21.05
CA GLU A 361 18.91 -20.77 -19.64
C GLU A 361 18.52 -19.65 -18.66
N CYS A 362 18.59 -18.38 -19.10
CA CYS A 362 18.19 -17.24 -18.27
C CYS A 362 16.67 -17.17 -18.10
N TYR A 363 15.91 -17.69 -19.05
CA TYR A 363 14.45 -17.72 -19.04
C TYR A 363 13.86 -19.05 -18.58
N GLY A 364 14.71 -20.05 -18.26
CA GLY A 364 14.28 -21.37 -17.80
C GLY A 364 13.68 -22.25 -18.90
N PHE A 365 13.98 -21.99 -20.18
CA PHE A 365 13.48 -22.73 -21.35
C PHE A 365 14.47 -23.74 -21.88
N ASP A 366 15.32 -24.30 -21.04
CA ASP A 366 16.26 -25.33 -21.43
C ASP A 366 15.52 -26.64 -21.72
N ASP A 367 15.54 -27.05 -22.99
CA ASP A 367 15.17 -28.38 -23.44
C ASP A 367 16.27 -28.97 -24.36
N GLU A 368 16.05 -30.16 -24.89
CA GLU A 368 17.03 -30.82 -25.77
C GLU A 368 17.26 -30.07 -27.09
N ILE A 369 16.31 -29.22 -27.48
CA ILE A 369 16.33 -28.45 -28.73
C ILE A 369 17.01 -27.10 -28.57
N SER A 370 16.92 -26.49 -27.37
CA SER A 370 17.47 -25.17 -27.05
C SER A 370 18.97 -25.16 -26.73
N ARG A 371 19.65 -26.29 -26.84
CA ARG A 371 21.11 -26.40 -26.74
C ARG A 371 21.78 -25.89 -28.01
N ASP A 372 21.65 -24.58 -28.20
CA ASP A 372 22.27 -23.87 -29.30
C ASP A 372 23.75 -23.53 -29.05
N HIS A 373 24.30 -22.63 -29.85
CA HIS A 373 25.72 -22.24 -29.80
C HIS A 373 26.11 -21.54 -28.49
N ASP A 374 25.13 -21.07 -27.73
CA ASP A 374 25.34 -20.30 -26.51
C ASP A 374 25.20 -21.13 -25.23
N PHE A 375 24.99 -22.46 -25.34
CA PHE A 375 24.88 -23.34 -24.16
C PHE A 375 26.26 -23.69 -23.59
N GLY A 376 26.45 -23.41 -22.31
CA GLY A 376 27.68 -23.76 -21.59
C GLY A 376 27.80 -23.05 -20.24
N PRO A 377 28.74 -23.51 -19.39
CA PRO A 377 28.92 -22.91 -18.06
C PRO A 377 29.33 -21.45 -18.17
N SER A 378 28.52 -20.55 -17.61
CA SER A 378 28.75 -19.10 -17.62
C SER A 378 28.17 -18.41 -16.40
N PHE A 379 28.68 -17.25 -16.08
CA PHE A 379 28.13 -16.35 -15.04
C PHE A 379 28.75 -14.96 -15.18
N GLN A 380 28.15 -13.98 -14.52
CA GLN A 380 28.64 -12.60 -14.43
C GLN A 380 28.92 -12.27 -12.96
N ILE A 381 29.99 -11.51 -12.70
CA ILE A 381 30.33 -10.94 -11.39
C ILE A 381 30.06 -9.45 -11.44
N TYR A 382 29.33 -8.94 -10.46
CA TYR A 382 29.02 -7.53 -10.31
C TYR A 382 29.72 -6.96 -9.09
N ILE A 383 30.40 -5.85 -9.24
CA ILE A 383 31.06 -5.13 -8.16
C ILE A 383 30.75 -3.63 -8.24
N PRO A 384 30.79 -2.89 -7.10
CA PRO A 384 30.59 -1.44 -7.11
C PRO A 384 31.57 -0.73 -8.07
N GLN A 385 31.13 0.35 -8.71
CA GLN A 385 31.95 1.13 -9.65
C GLN A 385 33.26 1.64 -9.01
N GLU A 386 33.22 2.03 -7.74
CA GLU A 386 34.36 2.47 -6.98
C GLU A 386 35.46 1.39 -6.79
N ASP A 387 35.05 0.12 -6.82
CA ASP A 387 35.93 -1.03 -6.66
C ASP A 387 36.51 -1.56 -7.99
N MET A 388 35.94 -1.14 -9.12
CA MET A 388 36.39 -1.56 -10.46
C MET A 388 37.88 -1.26 -10.72
N PRO A 389 38.46 -0.08 -10.37
CA PRO A 389 39.88 0.18 -10.55
C PRO A 389 40.78 -0.70 -9.68
N ILE A 390 40.31 -1.19 -8.54
CA ILE A 390 41.09 -1.95 -7.56
C ILE A 390 41.02 -3.45 -7.86
N TYR A 391 39.84 -3.96 -8.10
CA TYR A 391 39.55 -5.41 -8.17
C TYR A 391 39.15 -5.89 -9.57
N GLY A 392 38.62 -5.02 -10.44
CA GLY A 392 38.00 -5.42 -11.70
C GLY A 392 38.95 -6.19 -12.63
N GLU A 393 40.13 -5.68 -12.93
CA GLU A 393 41.11 -6.35 -13.81
C GLU A 393 41.67 -7.63 -13.16
N ARG A 394 41.92 -7.62 -11.86
CA ARG A 394 42.43 -8.80 -11.15
C ARG A 394 41.36 -9.91 -11.14
N LEU A 395 40.08 -9.59 -10.94
CA LEU A 395 38.98 -10.56 -11.03
C LEU A 395 38.86 -11.13 -12.44
N LYS A 396 38.87 -10.27 -13.49
CA LYS A 396 38.84 -10.72 -14.89
C LYS A 396 39.97 -11.71 -15.22
N GLN A 397 41.21 -11.37 -14.83
CA GLN A 397 42.37 -12.24 -15.05
C GLN A 397 42.19 -13.60 -14.36
N ARG A 398 41.70 -13.60 -13.10
CA ARG A 398 41.53 -14.84 -12.36
C ARG A 398 40.36 -15.69 -12.89
N LEU A 399 39.24 -15.08 -13.29
CA LEU A 399 38.12 -15.77 -13.91
C LEU A 399 38.52 -16.41 -15.26
N ASN A 400 39.40 -15.77 -16.02
CA ASN A 400 39.93 -16.32 -17.28
C ASN A 400 40.80 -17.58 -17.10
N THR A 401 41.26 -17.85 -15.87
CA THR A 401 42.04 -19.08 -15.55
C THR A 401 41.14 -20.28 -15.16
N LEU A 402 39.85 -20.07 -15.02
CA LEU A 402 38.91 -21.13 -14.66
C LEU A 402 38.77 -22.15 -15.82
N PRO A 403 38.46 -23.42 -15.52
CA PRO A 403 38.22 -24.43 -16.53
C PRO A 403 37.11 -23.99 -17.49
N LYS A 404 37.42 -24.07 -18.79
CA LYS A 404 36.44 -23.73 -19.84
C LYS A 404 35.49 -24.86 -20.19
N THR A 405 35.67 -26.03 -19.55
CA THR A 405 34.78 -27.20 -19.69
C THR A 405 34.33 -27.64 -18.33
N PHE A 406 33.06 -27.97 -18.19
CA PHE A 406 32.47 -28.46 -16.95
C PHE A 406 31.39 -29.51 -17.24
N GLN A 407 31.44 -30.65 -16.57
CA GLN A 407 30.53 -31.79 -16.74
C GLN A 407 30.35 -32.24 -18.21
N GLY A 408 31.41 -32.07 -19.04
CA GLY A 408 31.38 -32.46 -20.46
C GLY A 408 30.80 -31.38 -21.39
N PHE A 409 30.42 -30.22 -20.87
CA PHE A 409 30.00 -29.08 -21.70
C PHE A 409 31.19 -28.12 -21.88
N GLY A 410 31.33 -27.60 -23.14
CA GLY A 410 32.39 -26.66 -23.53
C GLY A 410 32.12 -25.23 -22.99
N ALA A 411 33.11 -24.34 -23.20
CA ALA A 411 32.88 -22.93 -22.93
C ALA A 411 31.75 -22.40 -23.80
N ARG A 412 30.95 -21.52 -23.20
CA ARG A 412 29.95 -20.74 -23.94
C ARG A 412 30.64 -19.92 -25.04
N ILE A 413 30.14 -20.00 -26.25
CA ILE A 413 30.60 -19.23 -27.41
C ILE A 413 29.71 -18.00 -27.47
N GLU A 414 30.27 -16.80 -27.27
CA GLU A 414 29.51 -15.54 -27.41
C GLU A 414 29.14 -15.33 -28.89
N SER A 415 27.85 -15.13 -29.18
CA SER A 415 27.37 -14.74 -30.50
C SER A 415 27.78 -13.30 -30.84
N GLN A 416 27.75 -12.89 -32.11
CA GLN A 416 28.03 -11.54 -32.58
C GLN A 416 27.18 -10.42 -31.87
N TYR A 417 26.09 -10.83 -31.25
CA TYR A 417 25.16 -9.92 -30.54
C TYR A 417 25.20 -10.05 -29.02
N GLY A 418 26.11 -10.87 -28.50
CA GLY A 418 26.14 -11.27 -27.09
C GLY A 418 27.20 -10.57 -26.22
N ASP A 419 27.60 -9.34 -26.53
CA ASP A 419 28.58 -8.58 -25.74
C ASP A 419 28.16 -8.47 -24.26
N GLY A 420 28.98 -9.05 -23.39
CA GLY A 420 28.87 -8.88 -21.95
C GLY A 420 28.11 -9.99 -21.19
N ARG A 421 27.98 -11.21 -21.74
CA ARG A 421 27.33 -12.34 -21.06
C ARG A 421 28.21 -13.05 -20.03
N VAL A 422 29.52 -12.88 -20.09
CA VAL A 422 30.50 -13.46 -19.15
C VAL A 422 31.51 -12.38 -18.77
N GLY A 423 31.80 -12.22 -17.49
CA GLY A 423 32.81 -11.28 -17.06
C GLY A 423 32.57 -10.57 -15.72
N VAL A 424 33.28 -9.48 -15.52
CA VAL A 424 33.18 -8.61 -14.33
C VAL A 424 32.64 -7.27 -14.78
N PHE A 425 31.56 -6.83 -14.17
CA PHE A 425 30.80 -5.64 -14.53
C PHE A 425 30.62 -4.72 -13.31
N SER A 426 30.45 -3.43 -13.57
CA SER A 426 30.02 -2.49 -12.55
C SER A 426 28.53 -2.62 -12.28
N ILE A 427 28.15 -2.60 -11.00
CA ILE A 427 26.74 -2.58 -10.58
C ILE A 427 26.04 -1.35 -11.17
N GLU A 428 26.68 -0.19 -11.09
CA GLU A 428 26.13 1.08 -11.55
C GLU A 428 25.96 1.12 -13.09
N ASP A 429 26.94 0.58 -13.84
CA ASP A 429 26.83 0.51 -15.30
C ASP A 429 25.75 -0.47 -15.75
N PHE A 430 25.57 -1.57 -15.02
CA PHE A 430 24.46 -2.48 -15.24
C PHE A 430 23.11 -1.76 -15.06
N TYR A 431 22.92 -1.09 -13.93
CA TYR A 431 21.67 -0.35 -13.70
C TYR A 431 21.48 0.78 -14.72
N ARG A 432 22.53 1.51 -15.09
CA ARG A 432 22.46 2.58 -16.09
C ARG A 432 22.01 2.05 -17.45
N LYS A 433 22.49 0.88 -17.86
CA LYS A 433 22.12 0.24 -19.14
C LYS A 433 20.61 -0.14 -19.16
N PHE A 434 20.04 -0.55 -18.04
CA PHE A 434 18.64 -1.01 -17.94
C PHE A 434 17.65 0.06 -17.47
N ILE A 435 18.09 1.08 -16.71
CA ILE A 435 17.22 2.14 -16.19
C ILE A 435 17.19 3.37 -17.11
N ALA A 436 18.29 3.69 -17.79
CA ALA A 436 18.37 4.85 -18.70
C ALA A 436 17.66 4.63 -20.07
N ALA A 437 17.11 3.46 -20.33
CA ALA A 437 16.33 3.21 -21.55
C ALA A 437 14.85 3.66 -21.44
N GLU A 438 14.41 4.17 -20.29
CA GLU A 438 13.02 4.63 -20.07
C GLU A 438 12.91 6.11 -19.63
N GLY A 439 13.95 6.92 -19.79
CA GLY A 439 13.96 8.29 -19.30
C GLY A 439 14.57 9.31 -20.27
N GLU A 440 13.89 9.63 -21.34
CA GLU A 440 13.83 10.93 -22.02
C GLU A 440 12.39 11.31 -22.26
#